data_6c3e37aacca5f78083a91b5f480adf0b
#
_entry.id   6c3e37aacca5f78083a91b5f480adf0b
#
_cell.length_a   1.000
_cell.length_b   1.000
_cell.length_c   1.000
_cell.angle_alpha   90.00
_cell.angle_beta   90.00
_cell.angle_gamma   90.00
#
_symmetry.space_group_name_H-M   'P 1'
#
loop_
_entity.id
_entity.type
_entity.pdbx_description
1 polymer ?
#
loop_
_entity_poly.entity_id
_entity_poly.type
_entity_poly.pdbx_seq_one_letter_code
_entity_poly.pdbx_strand_id
1 'polypeptide(L)'
;MKVIKRNGKAEEYNCKKIKKAINFACDGLGVNPLKLEAKFDESLFDGVTTKAIQDNLILHAKNLSTPTDDEWLLVSGRLATMDRWGIVGCYDKPFIKYFEEQRNNGEWSHDNFDIYTKEEVDLIGTFVVKERDLQHTIASVETAESKYLAKNECIQMLFIGNAMLYASVEKTSQARLLRVKEFYEELSNLDWSLASPQLMNLRKGLNNASCFILAPDDDLNSIFDAFKDAAQISKNGGGLGWYLGFIRAKGSSLMGTDGGSGGVLPQVKVLNDTLVYINQAGKRKGAGTVALPIWHNDIMDFFDIQTEVGDPRSKSFDIQPQVCFMDLFMQKLEDNPQQEWITVCPHEVKEKLGIVLPNMYNEDFV
;
A
#
# COMPACT_ATOMS: atom_id res chain seq x y z
N MET A 1 3.04 -29.25 35.01
CA MET A 1 2.20 -28.41 34.14
C MET A 1 2.36 -28.90 32.69
N LYS A 2 1.24 -29.15 32.02
CA LYS A 2 1.24 -29.62 30.62
C LYS A 2 0.91 -28.48 29.68
N VAL A 3 1.47 -28.54 28.48
CA VAL A 3 1.17 -27.62 27.37
C VAL A 3 0.61 -28.38 26.17
N ILE A 4 -0.32 -27.79 25.44
CA ILE A 4 -0.94 -28.39 24.27
C ILE A 4 -0.24 -27.85 23.00
N LYS A 5 0.35 -28.74 22.23
CA LYS A 5 1.00 -28.42 20.95
C LYS A 5 -0.03 -28.11 19.87
N ARG A 6 0.39 -27.46 18.78
CA ARG A 6 -0.45 -27.18 17.60
C ARG A 6 -1.11 -28.43 16.99
N ASN A 7 -0.49 -29.58 17.11
CA ASN A 7 -1.03 -30.87 16.66
C ASN A 7 -1.97 -31.56 17.68
N GLY A 8 -2.35 -30.87 18.75
CA GLY A 8 -3.23 -31.36 19.82
C GLY A 8 -2.56 -32.24 20.86
N LYS A 9 -1.26 -32.58 20.72
CA LYS A 9 -0.55 -33.43 21.72
C LYS A 9 -0.18 -32.61 22.94
N ALA A 10 -0.39 -33.20 24.11
CA ALA A 10 0.06 -32.64 25.40
C ALA A 10 1.52 -33.05 25.68
N GLU A 11 2.36 -32.10 26.06
CA GLU A 11 3.74 -32.31 26.50
C GLU A 11 3.96 -31.64 27.85
N GLU A 12 5.00 -32.10 28.61
CA GLU A 12 5.43 -31.40 29.81
C GLU A 12 5.97 -30.00 29.44
N TYR A 13 5.58 -29.01 30.24
CA TYR A 13 6.08 -27.65 30.10
C TYR A 13 7.59 -27.60 30.32
N ASN A 14 8.30 -26.94 29.40
CA ASN A 14 9.74 -26.78 29.49
C ASN A 14 10.11 -25.29 29.39
N CYS A 15 10.35 -24.66 30.51
CA CYS A 15 10.76 -23.25 30.61
C CYS A 15 12.04 -22.93 29.81
N LYS A 16 12.96 -23.91 29.66
CA LYS A 16 14.20 -23.68 28.89
C LYS A 16 13.92 -23.37 27.42
N LYS A 17 12.85 -23.93 26.83
CA LYS A 17 12.46 -23.61 25.44
C LYS A 17 12.02 -22.16 25.31
N ILE A 18 11.24 -21.66 26.28
CA ILE A 18 10.75 -20.28 26.31
C ILE A 18 11.92 -19.31 26.51
N LYS A 19 12.77 -19.56 27.51
CA LYS A 19 13.96 -18.75 27.76
C LYS A 19 14.89 -18.68 26.54
N LYS A 20 15.05 -19.80 25.82
CA LYS A 20 15.82 -19.81 24.57
C LYS A 20 15.20 -18.91 23.50
N ALA A 21 13.87 -18.92 23.35
CA ALA A 21 13.16 -18.06 22.39
C ALA A 21 13.29 -16.59 22.75
N ILE A 22 13.12 -16.25 24.04
CA ILE A 22 13.27 -14.86 24.53
C ILE A 22 14.70 -14.37 24.30
N ASN A 23 15.71 -15.16 24.72
CA ASN A 23 17.12 -14.78 24.55
C ASN A 23 17.48 -14.60 23.07
N PHE A 24 17.01 -15.47 22.18
CA PHE A 24 17.22 -15.35 20.75
C PHE A 24 16.59 -14.08 20.19
N ALA A 25 15.36 -13.74 20.62
CA ALA A 25 14.68 -12.54 20.16
C ALA A 25 15.33 -11.23 20.66
N CYS A 26 15.96 -11.27 21.83
CA CYS A 26 16.68 -10.14 22.44
C CYS A 26 18.16 -10.05 22.00
N ASP A 27 18.69 -11.05 21.29
CA ASP A 27 20.11 -11.11 20.93
C ASP A 27 20.54 -9.90 20.11
N GLY A 28 21.65 -9.28 20.48
CA GLY A 28 22.20 -8.10 19.82
C GLY A 28 21.41 -6.79 20.05
N LEU A 29 20.43 -6.78 20.98
CA LEU A 29 19.64 -5.59 21.34
C LEU A 29 19.97 -5.12 22.76
N GLY A 30 19.75 -3.82 23.04
CA GLY A 30 19.99 -3.20 24.33
C GLY A 30 18.97 -3.53 25.44
N VAL A 31 18.11 -4.53 25.23
CA VAL A 31 17.02 -4.90 26.13
C VAL A 31 17.43 -5.99 27.12
N ASN A 32 16.81 -5.99 28.31
CA ASN A 32 17.04 -7.04 29.31
C ASN A 32 15.99 -8.15 29.21
N PRO A 33 16.35 -9.38 28.75
CA PRO A 33 15.44 -10.52 28.59
C PRO A 33 14.65 -10.88 29.85
N LEU A 34 15.21 -10.65 31.05
CA LEU A 34 14.57 -10.93 32.33
C LEU A 34 13.29 -10.12 32.55
N LYS A 35 13.17 -8.92 31.94
CA LYS A 35 11.93 -8.13 32.00
C LYS A 35 10.77 -8.86 31.32
N LEU A 36 11.03 -9.51 30.18
CA LEU A 36 10.02 -10.28 29.44
C LEU A 36 9.74 -11.63 30.15
N GLU A 37 10.76 -12.32 30.66
CA GLU A 37 10.59 -13.57 31.42
C GLU A 37 9.66 -13.36 32.61
N ALA A 38 9.89 -12.33 33.44
CA ALA A 38 9.09 -12.03 34.63
C ALA A 38 7.62 -11.76 34.28
N LYS A 39 7.35 -10.99 33.22
CA LYS A 39 5.96 -10.72 32.79
C LYS A 39 5.26 -11.94 32.21
N PHE A 40 5.99 -12.81 31.55
CA PHE A 40 5.44 -14.00 30.93
C PHE A 40 5.04 -15.07 31.95
N ASP A 41 5.84 -15.29 33.02
CA ASP A 41 5.57 -16.31 34.06
C ASP A 41 4.20 -16.11 34.73
N GLU A 42 3.70 -14.88 34.81
CA GLU A 42 2.38 -14.54 35.37
C GLU A 42 1.20 -15.07 34.52
N SER A 43 1.42 -15.42 33.25
CA SER A 43 0.38 -15.81 32.27
C SER A 43 0.21 -17.31 32.06
N LEU A 44 0.98 -18.14 32.77
CA LEU A 44 0.99 -19.59 32.60
C LEU A 44 -0.07 -20.33 33.43
N PHE A 45 -0.74 -21.30 32.79
CA PHE A 45 -1.70 -22.22 33.46
C PHE A 45 -1.61 -23.62 32.84
N ASP A 46 -2.10 -24.62 33.55
CA ASP A 46 -2.09 -26.01 33.06
C ASP A 46 -3.01 -26.18 31.85
N GLY A 47 -2.51 -26.81 30.79
CA GLY A 47 -3.24 -26.98 29.54
C GLY A 47 -3.14 -25.79 28.56
N VAL A 48 -2.32 -24.78 28.84
CA VAL A 48 -2.10 -23.65 27.91
C VAL A 48 -1.58 -24.15 26.54
N THR A 49 -2.06 -23.58 25.46
CA THR A 49 -1.59 -23.94 24.12
C THR A 49 -0.26 -23.26 23.79
N THR A 50 0.59 -23.91 22.98
CA THR A 50 1.84 -23.29 22.52
C THR A 50 1.58 -22.04 21.65
N LYS A 51 0.39 -21.94 21.02
CA LYS A 51 -0.04 -20.71 20.34
C LYS A 51 -0.28 -19.58 21.33
N ALA A 52 -1.07 -19.81 22.39
CA ALA A 52 -1.33 -18.82 23.43
C ALA A 52 -0.03 -18.36 24.12
N ILE A 53 0.90 -19.29 24.36
CA ILE A 53 2.25 -18.95 24.86
C ILE A 53 2.95 -17.97 23.94
N GLN A 54 2.95 -18.23 22.63
CA GLN A 54 3.61 -17.37 21.65
C GLN A 54 2.92 -16.02 21.53
N ASP A 55 1.58 -16.01 21.46
CA ASP A 55 0.78 -14.79 21.39
C ASP A 55 1.04 -13.89 22.62
N ASN A 56 1.11 -14.49 23.82
CA ASN A 56 1.42 -13.79 25.06
C ASN A 56 2.85 -13.22 25.09
N LEU A 57 3.84 -13.97 24.61
CA LEU A 57 5.22 -13.48 24.51
C LEU A 57 5.30 -12.26 23.60
N ILE A 58 4.67 -12.30 22.43
CA ILE A 58 4.60 -11.20 21.47
C ILE A 58 3.93 -9.97 22.11
N LEU A 59 2.78 -10.19 22.77
CA LEU A 59 2.01 -9.11 23.42
C LEU A 59 2.81 -8.46 24.56
N HIS A 60 3.43 -9.28 25.44
CA HIS A 60 4.22 -8.76 26.54
C HIS A 60 5.45 -7.99 26.06
N ALA A 61 6.15 -8.47 25.03
CA ALA A 61 7.26 -7.74 24.43
C ALA A 61 6.78 -6.39 23.85
N LYS A 62 5.66 -6.38 23.11
CA LYS A 62 5.05 -5.15 22.58
C LYS A 62 4.71 -4.13 23.69
N ASN A 63 4.17 -4.61 24.81
CA ASN A 63 3.78 -3.78 25.95
C ASN A 63 4.98 -3.25 26.79
N LEU A 64 6.16 -3.81 26.64
CA LEU A 64 7.40 -3.29 27.25
C LEU A 64 7.98 -2.12 26.49
N SER A 65 7.53 -1.86 25.24
CA SER A 65 8.02 -0.73 24.45
C SER A 65 7.58 0.60 25.03
N THR A 66 8.50 1.54 25.02
CA THR A 66 8.30 2.95 25.37
C THR A 66 9.00 3.83 24.35
N PRO A 67 8.73 5.14 24.28
CA PRO A 67 9.44 6.05 23.36
C PRO A 67 10.97 6.07 23.53
N THR A 68 11.47 5.66 24.69
CA THR A 68 12.91 5.60 25.02
C THR A 68 13.48 4.18 24.99
N ASP A 69 12.64 3.16 24.79
CA ASP A 69 13.02 1.73 24.79
C ASP A 69 12.18 1.01 23.73
N ASP A 70 12.31 1.43 22.46
CA ASP A 70 11.51 0.97 21.32
C ASP A 70 12.04 -0.33 20.69
N GLU A 71 13.24 -0.78 21.06
CA GLU A 71 13.80 -2.07 20.63
C GLU A 71 12.90 -3.27 21.01
N TRP A 72 12.02 -3.11 22.01
CA TRP A 72 11.01 -4.11 22.32
C TRP A 72 10.01 -4.38 21.19
N LEU A 73 9.79 -3.40 20.30
CA LEU A 73 9.01 -3.62 19.07
C LEU A 73 9.72 -4.58 18.11
N LEU A 74 11.05 -4.54 18.08
CA LEU A 74 11.85 -5.46 17.30
C LEU A 74 11.87 -6.86 17.95
N VAL A 75 11.99 -6.96 19.29
CA VAL A 75 11.86 -8.24 20.01
C VAL A 75 10.51 -8.89 19.71
N SER A 76 9.42 -8.11 19.80
CA SER A 76 8.07 -8.58 19.47
C SER A 76 7.97 -9.05 18.02
N GLY A 77 8.55 -8.31 17.08
CA GLY A 77 8.62 -8.67 15.66
C GLY A 77 9.41 -9.97 15.42
N ARG A 78 10.56 -10.13 16.07
CA ARG A 78 11.36 -11.37 16.00
C ARG A 78 10.60 -12.59 16.53
N LEU A 79 9.88 -12.44 17.63
CA LEU A 79 9.03 -13.51 18.18
C LEU A 79 7.90 -13.88 17.20
N ALA A 80 7.24 -12.90 16.58
CA ALA A 80 6.22 -13.14 15.56
C ALA A 80 6.80 -13.84 14.32
N THR A 81 7.96 -13.40 13.85
CA THR A 81 8.69 -14.00 12.73
C THR A 81 9.05 -15.46 13.00
N MET A 82 9.56 -15.78 14.21
CA MET A 82 9.87 -17.17 14.61
C MET A 82 8.62 -18.04 14.60
N ASP A 83 7.48 -17.50 15.05
CA ASP A 83 6.19 -18.18 14.99
C ASP A 83 5.79 -18.48 13.55
N ARG A 84 5.90 -17.49 12.66
CA ARG A 84 5.65 -17.64 11.22
C ARG A 84 6.52 -18.71 10.59
N TRP A 85 7.82 -18.73 10.88
CA TRP A 85 8.73 -19.78 10.40
C TRP A 85 8.27 -21.18 10.80
N GLY A 86 7.85 -21.35 12.06
CA GLY A 86 7.36 -22.63 12.58
C GLY A 86 6.01 -23.05 12.02
N ILE A 87 5.16 -22.11 11.59
CA ILE A 87 3.86 -22.41 10.95
C ILE A 87 4.04 -22.78 9.48
N VAL A 88 4.85 -22.00 8.76
CA VAL A 88 4.96 -22.04 7.29
C VAL A 88 5.98 -23.09 6.83
N GLY A 89 7.11 -23.23 7.55
CA GLY A 89 8.17 -24.16 7.19
C GLY A 89 8.80 -23.88 5.82
N CYS A 90 8.76 -22.62 5.36
CA CYS A 90 9.27 -22.25 4.03
C CYS A 90 10.79 -22.43 3.90
N TYR A 91 11.51 -22.34 5.02
CA TYR A 91 12.97 -22.56 5.08
C TYR A 91 13.38 -24.00 5.44
N ASP A 92 12.42 -24.89 5.71
CA ASP A 92 12.67 -26.28 6.11
C ASP A 92 12.85 -27.23 4.91
N LYS A 93 12.80 -26.70 3.69
CA LYS A 93 12.91 -27.43 2.43
C LYS A 93 13.80 -26.69 1.43
N PRO A 94 14.38 -27.40 0.42
CA PRO A 94 15.08 -26.74 -0.68
C PRO A 94 14.19 -25.71 -1.39
N PHE A 95 14.77 -24.58 -1.80
CA PHE A 95 14.01 -23.50 -2.44
C PHE A 95 13.27 -23.94 -3.70
N ILE A 96 13.84 -24.83 -4.50
CA ILE A 96 13.17 -25.38 -5.69
C ILE A 96 11.83 -26.05 -5.34
N LYS A 97 11.78 -26.81 -4.24
CA LYS A 97 10.53 -27.44 -3.79
C LYS A 97 9.52 -26.42 -3.31
N TYR A 98 9.97 -25.39 -2.59
CA TYR A 98 9.12 -24.28 -2.20
C TYR A 98 8.56 -23.57 -3.44
N PHE A 99 9.40 -23.26 -4.43
CA PHE A 99 9.03 -22.64 -5.68
C PHE A 99 7.95 -23.45 -6.44
N GLU A 100 8.20 -24.76 -6.63
CA GLU A 100 7.24 -25.68 -7.26
C GLU A 100 5.88 -25.71 -6.53
N GLU A 101 5.88 -25.73 -5.20
CA GLU A 101 4.66 -25.66 -4.39
C GLU A 101 3.90 -24.34 -4.60
N GLN A 102 4.59 -23.19 -4.63
CA GLN A 102 3.96 -21.90 -4.85
C GLN A 102 3.38 -21.77 -6.26
N ARG A 103 4.06 -22.34 -7.27
CA ARG A 103 3.54 -22.45 -8.65
C ARG A 103 2.27 -23.30 -8.68
N ASN A 104 2.30 -24.47 -8.10
CA ASN A 104 1.20 -25.43 -8.08
C ASN A 104 -0.04 -24.91 -7.32
N ASN A 105 0.17 -24.13 -6.28
CA ASN A 105 -0.89 -23.53 -5.46
C ASN A 105 -1.46 -22.23 -6.07
N GLY A 106 -0.90 -21.73 -7.18
CA GLY A 106 -1.32 -20.49 -7.84
C GLY A 106 -0.92 -19.20 -7.10
N GLU A 107 -0.11 -19.29 -6.05
CA GLU A 107 0.37 -18.10 -5.33
C GLU A 107 1.47 -17.36 -6.11
N TRP A 108 2.30 -18.10 -6.86
CA TRP A 108 3.30 -17.56 -7.78
C TRP A 108 2.92 -17.91 -9.22
N SER A 109 1.78 -17.39 -9.68
CA SER A 109 1.18 -17.77 -10.98
C SER A 109 1.62 -16.91 -12.16
N HIS A 110 2.45 -15.87 -11.95
CA HIS A 110 2.94 -15.03 -13.05
C HIS A 110 3.76 -15.86 -14.06
N ASP A 111 3.42 -15.76 -15.35
CA ASP A 111 4.03 -16.57 -16.43
C ASP A 111 5.55 -16.37 -16.56
N ASN A 112 6.05 -15.21 -16.21
CA ASN A 112 7.49 -14.93 -16.27
C ASN A 112 8.34 -15.80 -15.32
N PHE A 113 7.75 -16.52 -14.38
CA PHE A 113 8.47 -17.54 -13.61
C PHE A 113 8.89 -18.75 -14.46
N ASP A 114 8.21 -19.01 -15.59
CA ASP A 114 8.48 -20.17 -16.47
C ASP A 114 9.80 -20.06 -17.24
N ILE A 115 10.41 -18.86 -17.28
CA ILE A 115 11.71 -18.66 -17.92
C ILE A 115 12.88 -19.23 -17.09
N TYR A 116 12.66 -19.51 -15.81
CA TYR A 116 13.70 -19.98 -14.90
C TYR A 116 13.86 -21.49 -14.99
N THR A 117 15.08 -21.96 -15.26
CA THR A 117 15.40 -23.38 -15.19
C THR A 117 15.48 -23.86 -13.74
N LYS A 118 15.45 -25.16 -13.53
CA LYS A 118 15.59 -25.75 -12.18
C LYS A 118 16.91 -25.38 -11.52
N GLU A 119 17.98 -25.38 -12.31
CA GLU A 119 19.33 -25.02 -11.87
C GLU A 119 19.41 -23.55 -11.46
N GLU A 120 18.75 -22.66 -12.21
CA GLU A 120 18.66 -21.24 -11.84
C GLU A 120 17.88 -21.05 -10.54
N VAL A 121 16.76 -21.74 -10.37
CA VAL A 121 15.95 -21.68 -9.15
C VAL A 121 16.73 -22.19 -7.94
N ASP A 122 17.45 -23.30 -8.06
CA ASP A 122 18.30 -23.82 -6.99
C ASP A 122 19.39 -22.82 -6.60
N LEU A 123 20.05 -22.20 -7.59
CA LEU A 123 21.05 -21.16 -7.33
C LEU A 123 20.45 -19.93 -6.67
N ILE A 124 19.28 -19.45 -7.12
CA ILE A 124 18.56 -18.34 -6.52
C ILE A 124 18.25 -18.62 -5.05
N GLY A 125 17.90 -19.86 -4.72
CA GLY A 125 17.68 -20.27 -3.33
C GLY A 125 18.87 -20.01 -2.40
N THR A 126 20.09 -20.01 -2.94
CA THR A 126 21.32 -19.72 -2.15
C THR A 126 21.49 -18.23 -1.82
N PHE A 127 20.76 -17.34 -2.49
CA PHE A 127 20.79 -15.90 -2.20
C PHE A 127 19.95 -15.53 -0.98
N VAL A 128 19.00 -16.39 -0.60
CA VAL A 128 18.04 -16.10 0.46
C VAL A 128 18.72 -16.14 1.84
N VAL A 129 18.68 -15.03 2.55
CA VAL A 129 19.22 -14.87 3.91
C VAL A 129 18.04 -14.82 4.90
N LYS A 130 17.71 -15.97 5.48
CA LYS A 130 16.58 -16.16 6.39
C LYS A 130 16.58 -15.17 7.57
N GLU A 131 17.75 -14.91 8.12
CA GLU A 131 17.96 -14.07 9.30
C GLU A 131 17.52 -12.63 9.09
N ARG A 132 17.45 -12.16 7.84
CA ARG A 132 16.95 -10.82 7.50
C ARG A 132 15.45 -10.64 7.77
N ASP A 133 14.69 -11.73 7.94
CA ASP A 133 13.32 -11.63 8.46
C ASP A 133 13.26 -11.04 9.89
N LEU A 134 14.35 -11.14 10.67
CA LEU A 134 14.43 -10.71 12.06
C LEU A 134 14.67 -9.21 12.24
N GLN A 135 14.84 -8.45 11.16
CA GLN A 135 15.03 -7.00 11.20
C GLN A 135 13.73 -6.20 11.22
N HIS A 136 12.58 -6.90 11.15
CA HIS A 136 11.26 -6.26 11.09
C HIS A 136 10.66 -6.06 12.48
N THR A 137 10.10 -4.87 12.74
CA THR A 137 9.28 -4.62 13.93
C THR A 137 7.97 -5.37 13.86
N ILE A 138 7.28 -5.50 14.99
CA ILE A 138 5.97 -6.17 15.05
C ILE A 138 4.96 -5.55 14.08
N ALA A 139 4.92 -4.24 13.93
CA ALA A 139 4.01 -3.56 12.99
C ALA A 139 4.28 -3.95 11.53
N SER A 140 5.56 -4.10 11.16
CA SER A 140 5.95 -4.56 9.82
C SER A 140 5.54 -6.00 9.58
N VAL A 141 5.76 -6.89 10.55
CA VAL A 141 5.39 -8.32 10.45
C VAL A 141 3.87 -8.47 10.36
N GLU A 142 3.10 -7.84 11.26
CA GLU A 142 1.62 -7.85 11.25
C GLU A 142 1.06 -7.31 9.91
N THR A 143 1.68 -6.26 9.37
CA THR A 143 1.30 -5.68 8.08
C THR A 143 1.62 -6.62 6.92
N ALA A 144 2.80 -7.24 6.93
CA ALA A 144 3.19 -8.20 5.91
C ALA A 144 2.25 -9.41 5.90
N GLU A 145 1.96 -9.99 7.06
CA GLU A 145 1.07 -11.15 7.20
C GLU A 145 -0.37 -10.85 6.79
N SER A 146 -0.89 -9.70 7.17
CA SER A 146 -2.29 -9.36 6.89
C SER A 146 -2.54 -8.92 5.45
N LYS A 147 -1.51 -8.38 4.76
CA LYS A 147 -1.69 -7.75 3.44
C LYS A 147 -0.88 -8.37 2.32
N TYR A 148 0.39 -8.72 2.55
CA TYR A 148 1.36 -8.94 1.47
C TYR A 148 1.77 -10.40 1.28
N LEU A 149 1.86 -11.16 2.37
CA LEU A 149 2.32 -12.55 2.30
C LEU A 149 1.23 -13.49 1.79
N ALA A 150 1.62 -14.42 0.95
CA ALA A 150 0.83 -15.59 0.65
C ALA A 150 0.68 -16.50 1.89
N LYS A 151 -0.27 -17.43 1.83
CA LYS A 151 -0.58 -18.29 2.99
C LYS A 151 0.65 -19.02 3.55
N ASN A 152 1.53 -19.48 2.67
CA ASN A 152 2.71 -20.27 3.02
C ASN A 152 4.01 -19.52 2.67
N GLU A 153 4.08 -18.23 2.96
CA GLU A 153 5.18 -17.36 2.58
C GLU A 153 5.79 -16.65 3.79
N CYS A 154 7.10 -16.44 3.82
CA CYS A 154 7.83 -15.58 4.73
C CYS A 154 8.33 -14.34 4.00
N ILE A 155 8.81 -13.33 4.71
CA ILE A 155 9.14 -12.03 4.11
C ILE A 155 10.27 -12.15 3.06
N GLN A 156 11.33 -12.92 3.34
CA GLN A 156 12.40 -13.10 2.36
C GLN A 156 11.94 -13.86 1.11
N MET A 157 10.94 -14.75 1.23
CA MET A 157 10.33 -15.42 0.08
C MET A 157 9.52 -14.46 -0.79
N LEU A 158 8.82 -13.50 -0.17
CA LEU A 158 8.17 -12.40 -0.87
C LEU A 158 9.19 -11.58 -1.68
N PHE A 159 10.32 -11.22 -1.06
CA PHE A 159 11.33 -10.38 -1.70
C PHE A 159 12.02 -11.11 -2.85
N ILE A 160 12.44 -12.36 -2.66
CA ILE A 160 13.10 -13.12 -3.73
C ILE A 160 12.15 -13.40 -4.90
N GLY A 161 10.87 -13.70 -4.65
CA GLY A 161 9.87 -13.89 -5.70
C GLY A 161 9.64 -12.63 -6.54
N ASN A 162 9.58 -11.46 -5.91
CA ASN A 162 9.47 -10.19 -6.62
C ASN A 162 10.77 -9.87 -7.39
N ALA A 163 11.94 -10.10 -6.80
CA ALA A 163 13.24 -9.93 -7.47
C ALA A 163 13.36 -10.78 -8.74
N MET A 164 12.91 -12.03 -8.69
CA MET A 164 12.86 -12.92 -9.87
C MET A 164 12.00 -12.29 -10.99
N LEU A 165 10.83 -11.74 -10.68
CA LEU A 165 9.97 -11.15 -11.69
C LEU A 165 10.53 -9.86 -12.28
N TYR A 166 11.15 -9.00 -11.49
CA TYR A 166 11.85 -7.82 -12.03
C TYR A 166 13.01 -8.20 -12.94
N ALA A 167 13.78 -9.23 -12.57
CA ALA A 167 14.89 -9.72 -13.37
C ALA A 167 14.46 -10.49 -14.62
N SER A 168 13.18 -10.86 -14.74
CA SER A 168 12.67 -11.67 -15.85
C SER A 168 12.79 -11.02 -17.23
N VAL A 169 12.99 -9.70 -17.29
CA VAL A 169 13.20 -8.95 -18.53
C VAL A 169 14.61 -9.13 -19.11
N GLU A 170 15.54 -9.67 -18.32
CA GLU A 170 16.92 -9.88 -18.76
C GLU A 170 17.00 -11.06 -19.75
N LYS A 171 17.70 -10.83 -20.87
CA LYS A 171 17.74 -11.78 -22.00
C LYS A 171 18.61 -13.01 -21.74
N THR A 172 19.63 -12.90 -20.91
CA THR A 172 20.57 -13.99 -20.64
C THR A 172 20.43 -14.49 -19.21
N SER A 173 20.67 -15.79 -18.98
CA SER A 173 20.65 -16.42 -17.67
C SER A 173 21.61 -15.72 -16.70
N GLN A 174 22.82 -15.40 -17.14
CA GLN A 174 23.82 -14.73 -16.31
C GLN A 174 23.36 -13.34 -15.85
N ALA A 175 22.84 -12.51 -16.78
CA ALA A 175 22.33 -11.17 -16.45
C ALA A 175 21.13 -11.29 -15.50
N ARG A 176 20.23 -12.23 -15.77
CA ARG A 176 19.02 -12.46 -14.95
C ARG A 176 19.38 -12.86 -13.52
N LEU A 177 20.27 -13.81 -13.33
CA LEU A 177 20.72 -14.24 -11.99
C LEU A 177 21.42 -13.11 -11.22
N LEU A 178 22.28 -12.33 -11.91
CA LEU A 178 22.91 -11.16 -11.30
C LEU A 178 21.86 -10.15 -10.85
N ARG A 179 20.88 -9.85 -11.70
CA ARG A 179 19.82 -8.89 -11.40
C ARG A 179 18.88 -9.37 -10.30
N VAL A 180 18.55 -10.68 -10.24
CA VAL A 180 17.80 -11.26 -9.11
C VAL A 180 18.52 -11.00 -7.80
N LYS A 181 19.86 -11.26 -7.77
CA LYS A 181 20.66 -11.05 -6.57
C LYS A 181 20.67 -9.57 -6.15
N GLU A 182 20.88 -8.65 -7.09
CA GLU A 182 20.90 -7.21 -6.82
C GLU A 182 19.55 -6.74 -6.24
N PHE A 183 18.44 -7.01 -6.90
CA PHE A 183 17.11 -6.63 -6.39
C PHE A 183 16.78 -7.27 -5.05
N TYR A 184 17.14 -8.54 -4.86
CA TYR A 184 16.93 -9.20 -3.59
C TYR A 184 17.75 -8.57 -2.47
N GLU A 185 19.03 -8.28 -2.67
CA GLU A 185 19.88 -7.64 -1.67
C GLU A 185 19.30 -6.30 -1.23
N GLU A 186 18.92 -5.44 -2.16
CA GLU A 186 18.38 -4.12 -1.86
C GLU A 186 17.02 -4.19 -1.14
N LEU A 187 16.08 -5.05 -1.60
CA LEU A 187 14.78 -5.25 -0.96
C LEU A 187 14.94 -5.86 0.44
N SER A 188 15.81 -6.84 0.55
CA SER A 188 16.04 -7.63 1.75
C SER A 188 16.79 -6.86 2.83
N ASN A 189 17.63 -5.88 2.45
CA ASN A 189 18.28 -4.93 3.36
C ASN A 189 17.40 -3.73 3.71
N LEU A 190 16.20 -3.61 3.12
CA LEU A 190 15.27 -2.50 3.30
C LEU A 190 15.80 -1.15 2.76
N ASP A 191 16.70 -1.18 1.77
CA ASP A 191 17.23 0.03 1.13
C ASP A 191 16.12 0.78 0.38
N TRP A 192 15.13 0.04 -0.15
CA TRP A 192 13.89 0.56 -0.71
C TRP A 192 12.75 -0.46 -0.60
N SER A 193 11.52 -0.01 -0.85
CA SER A 193 10.32 -0.84 -0.77
C SER A 193 9.48 -0.71 -2.03
N LEU A 194 8.79 -1.80 -2.36
CA LEU A 194 7.83 -1.84 -3.45
C LEU A 194 6.49 -1.22 -3.06
N ALA A 195 5.76 -0.69 -4.04
CA ALA A 195 4.38 -0.29 -3.84
C ALA A 195 3.51 -1.48 -3.41
N SER A 196 2.50 -1.21 -2.55
CA SER A 196 1.63 -2.26 -2.01
C SER A 196 1.05 -3.21 -3.06
N PRO A 197 0.56 -2.76 -4.24
CA PRO A 197 0.08 -3.69 -5.26
C PRO A 197 1.16 -4.62 -5.80
N GLN A 198 2.41 -4.17 -5.88
CA GLN A 198 3.52 -5.02 -6.32
C GLN A 198 3.83 -6.10 -5.27
N LEU A 199 3.85 -5.71 -3.98
CA LEU A 199 4.01 -6.69 -2.89
C LEU A 199 2.90 -7.72 -2.85
N MET A 200 1.65 -7.34 -3.17
CA MET A 200 0.49 -8.23 -3.10
C MET A 200 0.30 -9.09 -4.36
N ASN A 201 0.52 -8.51 -5.53
CA ASN A 201 -0.06 -8.98 -6.79
C ASN A 201 0.98 -9.41 -7.83
N LEU A 202 2.22 -8.89 -7.77
CA LEU A 202 3.22 -9.11 -8.80
C LEU A 202 3.46 -10.61 -9.04
N ARG A 203 3.62 -11.39 -7.98
CA ARG A 203 3.84 -12.84 -8.09
C ARG A 203 2.65 -13.60 -8.70
N LYS A 204 1.45 -13.00 -8.66
CA LYS A 204 0.22 -13.55 -9.23
C LYS A 204 -0.08 -13.08 -10.66
N GLY A 205 0.71 -12.14 -11.19
CA GLY A 205 0.44 -11.54 -12.51
C GLY A 205 -0.81 -10.65 -12.52
N LEU A 206 -1.22 -10.12 -11.36
CA LEU A 206 -2.35 -9.21 -11.23
C LEU A 206 -1.91 -7.75 -11.29
N ASN A 207 -2.84 -6.80 -11.09
CA ASN A 207 -2.54 -5.37 -11.15
C ASN A 207 -1.41 -4.95 -10.19
N ASN A 208 -0.38 -4.29 -10.73
CA ASN A 208 0.81 -3.83 -10.04
C ASN A 208 0.85 -2.32 -9.83
N ALA A 209 -0.02 -1.55 -10.52
CA ALA A 209 -0.09 -0.12 -10.37
C ALA A 209 -0.90 0.27 -9.14
N SER A 210 -0.39 1.25 -8.39
CA SER A 210 -1.07 1.75 -7.19
C SER A 210 -1.88 3.01 -7.44
N CYS A 211 -1.49 3.82 -8.44
CA CYS A 211 -2.05 5.15 -8.67
C CYS A 211 -2.47 5.30 -10.14
N PHE A 212 -3.66 5.83 -10.34
CA PHE A 212 -4.26 6.07 -11.64
C PHE A 212 -4.79 7.49 -11.67
N ILE A 213 -4.61 8.19 -12.79
CA ILE A 213 -5.12 9.54 -12.98
C ILE A 213 -6.16 9.48 -14.09
N LEU A 214 -7.35 10.02 -13.81
CA LEU A 214 -8.42 10.23 -14.77
C LEU A 214 -8.68 11.72 -14.95
N ALA A 215 -8.87 12.15 -16.18
CA ALA A 215 -9.18 13.52 -16.54
C ALA A 215 -10.28 13.49 -17.61
N PRO A 216 -11.56 13.38 -17.22
CA PRO A 216 -12.66 13.35 -18.17
C PRO A 216 -12.78 14.68 -18.90
N ASP A 217 -13.17 14.62 -20.15
CA ASP A 217 -13.59 15.79 -20.92
C ASP A 217 -14.94 16.33 -20.39
N ASP A 218 -15.26 17.58 -20.73
CA ASP A 218 -16.51 18.23 -20.37
C ASP A 218 -17.71 17.73 -21.24
N ASP A 219 -17.89 16.40 -21.19
CA ASP A 219 -18.93 15.66 -21.91
C ASP A 219 -19.50 14.56 -21.03
N LEU A 220 -20.83 14.38 -21.09
CA LEU A 220 -21.54 13.44 -20.21
C LEU A 220 -21.03 12.00 -20.34
N ASN A 221 -20.76 11.53 -21.57
CA ASN A 221 -20.30 10.17 -21.78
C ASN A 221 -18.89 9.99 -21.24
N SER A 222 -17.98 10.94 -21.52
CA SER A 222 -16.61 10.94 -20.98
C SER A 222 -16.60 10.91 -19.46
N ILE A 223 -17.45 11.71 -18.81
CA ILE A 223 -17.57 11.75 -17.34
C ILE A 223 -18.06 10.41 -16.78
N PHE A 224 -19.10 9.81 -17.37
CA PHE A 224 -19.64 8.54 -16.86
C PHE A 224 -18.76 7.33 -17.20
N ASP A 225 -18.08 7.34 -18.33
CA ASP A 225 -17.05 6.32 -18.63
C ASP A 225 -15.90 6.40 -17.61
N ALA A 226 -15.45 7.61 -17.26
CA ALA A 226 -14.45 7.80 -16.22
C ALA A 226 -14.93 7.32 -14.83
N PHE A 227 -16.21 7.50 -14.45
CA PHE A 227 -16.77 6.91 -13.22
C PHE A 227 -16.75 5.39 -13.24
N LYS A 228 -17.08 4.77 -14.37
CA LYS A 228 -16.99 3.32 -14.54
C LYS A 228 -15.55 2.83 -14.38
N ASP A 229 -14.59 3.54 -14.99
CA ASP A 229 -13.17 3.22 -14.86
C ASP A 229 -12.67 3.41 -13.41
N ALA A 230 -13.09 4.50 -12.75
CA ALA A 230 -12.81 4.73 -11.33
C ALA A 230 -13.31 3.57 -10.44
N ALA A 231 -14.52 3.08 -10.69
CA ALA A 231 -15.08 1.93 -9.99
C ALA A 231 -14.23 0.65 -10.20
N GLN A 232 -13.78 0.38 -11.43
CA GLN A 232 -12.91 -0.76 -11.74
C GLN A 232 -11.53 -0.64 -11.12
N ILE A 233 -10.91 0.55 -11.18
CA ILE A 233 -9.63 0.84 -10.55
C ILE A 233 -9.71 0.63 -9.04
N SER A 234 -10.73 1.20 -8.39
CA SER A 234 -10.95 1.04 -6.96
C SER A 234 -11.16 -0.42 -6.57
N LYS A 235 -12.00 -1.17 -7.30
CA LYS A 235 -12.22 -2.61 -7.09
C LYS A 235 -10.91 -3.41 -7.11
N ASN A 236 -9.96 -3.04 -7.97
CA ASN A 236 -8.68 -3.72 -8.14
C ASN A 236 -7.57 -3.17 -7.22
N GLY A 237 -7.90 -2.34 -6.24
CA GLY A 237 -6.96 -1.85 -5.22
C GLY A 237 -6.14 -0.63 -5.64
N GLY A 238 -6.45 0.01 -6.77
CA GLY A 238 -5.81 1.23 -7.22
C GLY A 238 -6.31 2.47 -6.46
N GLY A 239 -5.42 3.40 -6.14
CA GLY A 239 -5.74 4.76 -5.73
C GLY A 239 -6.04 5.63 -6.95
N LEU A 240 -6.95 6.59 -6.80
CA LEU A 240 -7.44 7.39 -7.91
C LEU A 240 -7.10 8.85 -7.72
N GLY A 241 -6.56 9.49 -8.78
CA GLY A 241 -6.51 10.93 -8.97
C GLY A 241 -7.51 11.34 -10.03
N TRP A 242 -8.33 12.34 -9.75
CA TRP A 242 -9.33 12.87 -10.67
C TRP A 242 -9.08 14.35 -10.94
N TYR A 243 -8.76 14.68 -12.17
CA TYR A 243 -8.49 16.06 -12.58
C TYR A 243 -9.74 16.72 -13.12
N LEU A 244 -10.10 17.89 -12.56
CA LEU A 244 -11.34 18.60 -12.84
C LEU A 244 -11.16 19.81 -13.77
N GLY A 245 -9.96 20.11 -14.22
CA GLY A 245 -9.66 21.34 -14.97
C GLY A 245 -10.36 21.44 -16.33
N PHE A 246 -10.85 20.34 -16.90
CA PHE A 246 -11.62 20.39 -18.15
C PHE A 246 -13.10 20.69 -17.95
N ILE A 247 -13.63 20.48 -16.76
CA ILE A 247 -15.06 20.53 -16.48
C ILE A 247 -15.53 21.99 -16.37
N ARG A 248 -16.66 22.31 -16.99
CA ARG A 248 -17.25 23.65 -16.92
C ARG A 248 -17.66 24.02 -15.50
N ALA A 249 -17.55 25.31 -15.18
CA ALA A 249 -17.93 25.85 -13.89
C ALA A 249 -19.44 25.89 -13.69
N LYS A 250 -19.85 26.03 -12.43
CA LYS A 250 -21.22 26.27 -12.01
C LYS A 250 -21.80 27.48 -12.69
N GLY A 251 -23.04 27.36 -13.17
CA GLY A 251 -23.75 28.43 -13.89
C GLY A 251 -23.39 28.56 -15.36
N SER A 252 -22.36 27.86 -15.87
CA SER A 252 -22.01 27.83 -17.29
C SER A 252 -23.14 27.23 -18.13
N SER A 253 -23.35 27.74 -19.33
CA SER A 253 -24.42 27.34 -20.25
C SER A 253 -24.43 25.84 -20.55
N LEU A 254 -25.60 25.22 -20.56
CA LEU A 254 -25.81 23.83 -20.99
C LEU A 254 -26.61 23.83 -22.29
N MET A 255 -26.04 23.24 -23.36
CA MET A 255 -26.75 23.07 -24.66
C MET A 255 -27.34 24.34 -25.24
N GLY A 256 -26.73 25.51 -24.98
CA GLY A 256 -27.22 26.79 -25.45
C GLY A 256 -28.48 27.29 -24.73
N THR A 257 -28.85 26.74 -23.59
CA THR A 257 -29.93 27.19 -22.73
C THR A 257 -29.42 28.11 -21.63
N ASP A 258 -30.30 28.96 -21.09
CA ASP A 258 -30.02 29.79 -19.90
C ASP A 258 -29.92 28.99 -18.59
N GLY A 259 -30.01 27.65 -18.67
CA GLY A 259 -29.88 26.76 -17.52
C GLY A 259 -28.39 26.46 -17.24
N GLY A 260 -27.98 26.70 -15.99
CA GLY A 260 -26.59 26.58 -15.60
C GLY A 260 -26.17 25.19 -15.20
N SER A 261 -24.92 24.83 -15.54
CA SER A 261 -24.21 23.68 -15.01
C SER A 261 -24.17 23.69 -13.48
N GLY A 262 -24.20 22.53 -12.85
CA GLY A 262 -23.93 22.36 -11.42
C GLY A 262 -22.47 22.57 -11.03
N GLY A 263 -21.57 22.65 -12.01
CA GLY A 263 -20.12 22.75 -11.81
C GLY A 263 -19.47 21.44 -11.33
N VAL A 264 -18.30 21.56 -10.71
CA VAL A 264 -17.49 20.40 -10.33
C VAL A 264 -17.96 19.69 -9.06
N LEU A 265 -18.59 20.39 -8.10
CA LEU A 265 -18.91 19.80 -6.79
C LEU A 265 -19.87 18.61 -6.86
N PRO A 266 -20.98 18.65 -7.63
CA PRO A 266 -21.85 17.49 -7.78
C PRO A 266 -21.14 16.27 -8.38
N GLN A 267 -20.20 16.50 -9.32
CA GLN A 267 -19.38 15.43 -9.90
C GLN A 267 -18.46 14.81 -8.85
N VAL A 268 -17.82 15.62 -8.02
CA VAL A 268 -16.98 15.15 -6.91
C VAL A 268 -17.80 14.33 -5.90
N LYS A 269 -19.04 14.75 -5.62
CA LYS A 269 -19.95 14.00 -4.74
C LYS A 269 -20.26 12.60 -5.30
N VAL A 270 -20.55 12.47 -6.58
CA VAL A 270 -20.77 11.17 -7.23
C VAL A 270 -19.52 10.30 -7.15
N LEU A 271 -18.34 10.87 -7.37
CA LEU A 271 -17.07 10.13 -7.23
C LEU A 271 -16.85 9.66 -5.79
N ASN A 272 -17.05 10.55 -4.81
CA ASN A 272 -16.95 10.23 -3.39
C ASN A 272 -17.82 9.01 -3.04
N ASP A 273 -19.08 9.04 -3.40
CA ASP A 273 -20.04 7.99 -3.08
C ASP A 273 -19.75 6.70 -3.85
N THR A 274 -19.24 6.80 -5.09
CA THR A 274 -18.76 5.65 -5.86
C THR A 274 -17.59 4.97 -5.16
N LEU A 275 -16.59 5.70 -4.67
CA LEU A 275 -15.42 5.15 -3.98
C LEU A 275 -15.80 4.56 -2.61
N VAL A 276 -16.75 5.16 -1.91
CA VAL A 276 -17.30 4.62 -0.66
C VAL A 276 -18.04 3.30 -0.91
N TYR A 277 -18.86 3.26 -1.98
CA TYR A 277 -19.62 2.05 -2.34
C TYR A 277 -18.72 0.90 -2.79
N ILE A 278 -17.66 1.17 -3.57
CA ILE A 278 -16.73 0.17 -4.08
C ILE A 278 -15.67 -0.13 -3.02
N ASN A 279 -16.01 -0.99 -2.06
CA ASN A 279 -15.06 -1.48 -1.08
C ASN A 279 -14.17 -2.57 -1.71
N GLN A 280 -12.84 -2.41 -1.62
CA GLN A 280 -11.82 -3.28 -2.20
C GLN A 280 -11.76 -4.64 -1.49
N ALA A 281 -12.76 -5.48 -1.66
CA ALA A 281 -12.87 -6.82 -1.07
C ALA A 281 -12.60 -6.86 0.46
N GLY A 282 -12.91 -5.77 1.17
CA GLY A 282 -12.72 -5.65 2.63
C GLY A 282 -11.28 -5.44 3.09
N LYS A 283 -10.30 -5.40 2.18
CA LYS A 283 -8.87 -5.26 2.53
C LYS A 283 -8.38 -3.80 2.57
N ARG A 284 -8.97 -2.92 1.78
CA ARG A 284 -8.60 -1.49 1.72
C ARG A 284 -9.84 -0.66 1.37
N LYS A 285 -10.02 0.51 1.99
CA LYS A 285 -11.06 1.47 1.59
C LYS A 285 -10.70 2.05 0.23
N GLY A 286 -11.70 2.31 -0.62
CA GLY A 286 -11.52 3.11 -1.82
C GLY A 286 -10.96 4.47 -1.43
N ALA A 287 -9.92 4.92 -2.13
CA ALA A 287 -9.28 6.20 -1.88
C ALA A 287 -9.10 6.97 -3.18
N GLY A 288 -9.42 8.25 -3.15
CA GLY A 288 -9.27 9.13 -4.29
C GLY A 288 -8.90 10.55 -3.89
N THR A 289 -8.21 11.21 -4.79
CA THR A 289 -7.96 12.65 -4.73
C THR A 289 -8.67 13.33 -5.89
N VAL A 290 -9.12 14.56 -5.67
CA VAL A 290 -9.66 15.41 -6.73
C VAL A 290 -8.83 16.67 -6.83
N ALA A 291 -8.41 17.03 -8.02
CA ALA A 291 -7.53 18.15 -8.27
C ALA A 291 -8.24 19.22 -9.11
N LEU A 292 -8.32 20.45 -8.57
CA LEU A 292 -8.90 21.61 -9.25
C LEU A 292 -7.84 22.69 -9.41
N PRO A 293 -7.64 23.23 -10.65
CA PRO A 293 -6.74 24.36 -10.84
C PRO A 293 -7.20 25.63 -10.13
N ILE A 294 -6.24 26.41 -9.60
CA ILE A 294 -6.50 27.66 -8.86
C ILE A 294 -7.24 28.73 -9.69
N TRP A 295 -7.18 28.64 -11.00
CA TRP A 295 -7.87 29.56 -11.93
C TRP A 295 -9.32 29.17 -12.22
N HIS A 296 -9.81 28.02 -11.71
CA HIS A 296 -11.18 27.58 -11.99
C HIS A 296 -12.21 28.38 -11.22
N ASN A 297 -13.34 28.78 -11.85
CA ASN A 297 -14.38 29.59 -11.20
C ASN A 297 -14.98 28.95 -9.94
N ASP A 298 -15.04 27.62 -9.86
CA ASP A 298 -15.59 26.90 -8.70
C ASP A 298 -14.58 26.74 -7.56
N ILE A 299 -13.40 27.38 -7.63
CA ILE A 299 -12.32 27.15 -6.65
C ILE A 299 -12.72 27.53 -5.22
N MET A 300 -13.50 28.60 -5.05
CA MET A 300 -13.94 29.06 -3.73
C MET A 300 -14.93 28.07 -3.11
N ASP A 301 -15.91 27.58 -3.88
CA ASP A 301 -16.83 26.53 -3.42
C ASP A 301 -16.10 25.21 -3.16
N PHE A 302 -15.02 24.94 -3.90
CA PHE A 302 -14.19 23.74 -3.74
C PHE A 302 -13.38 23.76 -2.43
N PHE A 303 -12.93 24.90 -1.94
CA PHE A 303 -12.26 25.00 -0.64
C PHE A 303 -13.17 24.56 0.51
N ASP A 304 -14.47 24.71 0.37
CA ASP A 304 -15.47 24.36 1.39
C ASP A 304 -15.98 22.91 1.31
N ILE A 305 -15.46 22.09 0.38
CA ILE A 305 -16.01 20.75 0.07
C ILE A 305 -16.01 19.79 1.26
N GLN A 306 -15.13 19.99 2.24
CA GLN A 306 -15.04 19.17 3.46
C GLN A 306 -15.49 19.91 4.73
N THR A 307 -16.01 21.13 4.63
CA THR A 307 -16.53 21.82 5.80
C THR A 307 -17.90 21.26 6.20
N GLU A 308 -18.17 21.22 7.50
CA GLU A 308 -19.44 20.67 8.04
C GLU A 308 -20.65 21.60 7.80
N VAL A 309 -20.40 22.84 7.39
CA VAL A 309 -21.45 23.86 7.18
C VAL A 309 -21.82 23.95 5.71
N GLY A 310 -23.10 24.05 5.41
CA GLY A 310 -23.64 24.23 4.06
C GLY A 310 -24.50 23.07 3.57
N ASP A 311 -24.75 23.00 2.26
CA ASP A 311 -25.60 21.97 1.64
C ASP A 311 -24.86 20.63 1.62
N PRO A 312 -25.36 19.56 2.29
CA PRO A 312 -24.73 18.25 2.31
C PRO A 312 -24.52 17.63 0.91
N ARG A 313 -25.30 18.05 -0.08
CA ARG A 313 -25.18 17.58 -1.47
C ARG A 313 -23.92 18.07 -2.17
N SER A 314 -23.30 19.13 -1.67
CA SER A 314 -22.03 19.67 -2.18
C SER A 314 -20.79 19.20 -1.36
N LYS A 315 -20.99 18.33 -0.35
CA LYS A 315 -19.92 17.89 0.57
C LYS A 315 -19.43 16.50 0.23
N SER A 316 -18.11 16.29 0.39
CA SER A 316 -17.43 15.04 0.07
C SER A 316 -16.31 14.81 1.08
N PHE A 317 -16.55 13.96 2.09
CA PHE A 317 -15.67 13.78 3.25
C PHE A 317 -14.64 12.66 3.09
N ASP A 318 -14.88 11.72 2.17
CA ASP A 318 -14.03 10.52 1.99
C ASP A 318 -13.00 10.69 0.85
N ILE A 319 -13.01 11.84 0.17
CA ILE A 319 -12.10 12.17 -0.92
C ILE A 319 -11.12 13.27 -0.51
N GLN A 320 -9.90 13.26 -1.04
CA GLN A 320 -8.88 14.26 -0.71
C GLN A 320 -8.88 15.37 -1.77
N PRO A 321 -9.27 16.61 -1.43
CA PRO A 321 -9.19 17.74 -2.35
C PRO A 321 -7.75 18.23 -2.49
N GLN A 322 -7.37 18.58 -3.71
CA GLN A 322 -6.07 19.17 -4.05
C GLN A 322 -6.30 20.41 -4.94
N VAL A 323 -5.47 21.44 -4.75
CA VAL A 323 -5.43 22.61 -5.62
C VAL A 323 -4.17 22.56 -6.46
N CYS A 324 -4.33 22.69 -7.78
CA CYS A 324 -3.20 22.81 -8.69
C CYS A 324 -2.81 24.28 -8.82
N PHE A 325 -1.68 24.64 -8.25
CA PHE A 325 -1.07 25.96 -8.42
C PHE A 325 -0.17 25.95 -9.67
N MET A 326 -0.23 27.04 -10.42
CA MET A 326 0.69 27.27 -11.56
C MET A 326 1.77 28.28 -11.16
N ASP A 327 2.90 28.25 -11.84
CA ASP A 327 4.04 29.12 -11.54
C ASP A 327 3.66 30.60 -11.61
N LEU A 328 2.86 31.01 -12.60
CA LEU A 328 2.36 32.38 -12.69
C LEU A 328 1.60 32.83 -11.45
N PHE A 329 0.78 31.95 -10.84
CA PHE A 329 0.08 32.28 -9.59
C PHE A 329 1.08 32.51 -8.45
N MET A 330 2.07 31.60 -8.33
CA MET A 330 3.08 31.68 -7.29
C MET A 330 3.98 32.92 -7.46
N GLN A 331 4.38 33.25 -8.68
CA GLN A 331 5.13 34.48 -8.99
C GLN A 331 4.35 35.73 -8.61
N LYS A 332 3.07 35.83 -8.99
CA LYS A 332 2.21 36.96 -8.61
C LYS A 332 2.01 37.09 -7.11
N LEU A 333 1.90 35.96 -6.41
CA LEU A 333 1.79 35.94 -4.95
C LEU A 333 3.07 36.41 -4.28
N GLU A 334 4.24 36.05 -4.81
CA GLU A 334 5.56 36.49 -4.32
C GLU A 334 5.77 37.99 -4.59
N ASP A 335 5.40 38.48 -5.78
CA ASP A 335 5.54 39.90 -6.16
C ASP A 335 4.61 40.80 -5.36
N ASN A 336 3.36 40.38 -5.15
CA ASN A 336 2.37 41.15 -4.40
C ASN A 336 1.27 40.24 -3.80
N PRO A 337 1.36 39.85 -2.53
CA PRO A 337 0.36 38.99 -1.88
C PRO A 337 -1.07 39.54 -1.85
N GLN A 338 -1.26 40.84 -2.11
CA GLN A 338 -2.57 41.50 -2.17
C GLN A 338 -3.11 41.65 -3.61
N GLN A 339 -2.40 41.09 -4.59
CA GLN A 339 -2.85 41.16 -5.97
C GLN A 339 -4.10 40.28 -6.17
N GLU A 340 -5.08 40.81 -6.90
CA GLU A 340 -6.26 40.04 -7.29
C GLU A 340 -5.89 38.93 -8.26
N TRP A 341 -6.50 37.77 -8.07
CA TRP A 341 -6.40 36.63 -8.96
C TRP A 341 -7.72 36.42 -9.70
N ILE A 342 -7.67 36.28 -11.03
CA ILE A 342 -8.84 36.08 -11.87
C ILE A 342 -9.10 34.58 -12.01
N THR A 343 -10.35 34.17 -11.78
CA THR A 343 -10.82 32.84 -12.09
C THR A 343 -11.65 32.82 -13.37
N VAL A 344 -11.67 31.69 -14.07
CA VAL A 344 -12.34 31.55 -15.37
C VAL A 344 -13.03 30.18 -15.47
N CYS A 345 -14.04 30.13 -16.34
CA CYS A 345 -14.67 28.87 -16.72
C CYS A 345 -13.96 28.29 -17.95
N PRO A 346 -13.40 27.07 -17.87
CA PRO A 346 -12.66 26.48 -19.00
C PRO A 346 -13.51 26.31 -20.25
N HIS A 347 -14.80 26.01 -20.11
CA HIS A 347 -15.74 25.90 -21.22
C HIS A 347 -15.93 27.25 -21.93
N GLU A 348 -16.13 28.34 -21.20
CA GLU A 348 -16.30 29.66 -21.79
C GLU A 348 -15.05 30.18 -22.48
N VAL A 349 -13.88 29.89 -21.92
CA VAL A 349 -12.59 30.23 -22.54
C VAL A 349 -12.45 29.50 -23.86
N LYS A 350 -12.77 28.20 -23.88
CA LYS A 350 -12.75 27.39 -25.10
C LYS A 350 -13.71 27.93 -26.17
N GLU A 351 -14.95 28.23 -25.78
CA GLU A 351 -15.98 28.73 -26.71
C GLU A 351 -15.64 30.13 -27.28
N LYS A 352 -15.14 31.04 -26.43
CA LYS A 352 -14.88 32.42 -26.81
C LYS A 352 -13.53 32.65 -27.48
N LEU A 353 -12.50 31.90 -27.06
CA LEU A 353 -11.13 32.12 -27.45
C LEU A 353 -10.50 30.91 -28.19
N GLY A 354 -11.14 29.77 -28.23
CA GLY A 354 -10.60 28.54 -28.83
C GLY A 354 -9.46 27.92 -28.00
N ILE A 355 -9.25 28.35 -26.75
CA ILE A 355 -8.14 27.94 -25.89
C ILE A 355 -8.61 26.83 -24.95
N VAL A 356 -7.86 25.74 -24.87
CA VAL A 356 -8.07 24.65 -23.91
C VAL A 356 -7.11 24.83 -22.76
N LEU A 357 -7.53 25.55 -21.70
CA LEU A 357 -6.70 25.93 -20.57
C LEU A 357 -5.91 24.79 -19.92
N PRO A 358 -6.49 23.60 -19.67
CA PRO A 358 -5.74 22.51 -19.06
C PRO A 358 -4.56 21.96 -19.87
N ASN A 359 -4.52 22.28 -21.19
CA ASN A 359 -3.45 21.88 -22.09
C ASN A 359 -2.36 22.94 -22.22
N MET A 360 -2.52 24.10 -21.56
CA MET A 360 -1.53 25.18 -21.58
C MET A 360 -0.48 24.95 -20.49
N TYR A 361 0.78 25.27 -20.82
CA TYR A 361 1.87 25.30 -19.87
C TYR A 361 2.02 26.70 -19.25
N ASN A 362 2.79 26.82 -18.18
CA ASN A 362 2.95 28.09 -17.44
C ASN A 362 3.31 29.28 -18.36
N GLU A 363 4.16 29.06 -19.35
CA GLU A 363 4.61 30.08 -20.31
C GLU A 363 3.49 30.61 -21.21
N ASP A 364 2.41 29.86 -21.37
CA ASP A 364 1.26 30.21 -22.21
C ASP A 364 0.25 31.11 -21.48
N PHE A 365 0.39 31.29 -20.16
CA PHE A 365 -0.50 32.10 -19.33
C PHE A 365 -0.03 33.55 -19.15
N VAL A 366 1.06 33.95 -19.79
CA VAL A 366 1.67 35.29 -19.67
C VAL A 366 0.96 36.34 -20.55
#